data_850faa8ec8d04b6fa327e161602fdb05
#
_entry.id   850faa8ec8d04b6fa327e161602fdb05
#
_cell.length_a   1.000
_cell.length_b   1.000
_cell.length_c   1.000
_cell.angle_alpha   90.00
_cell.angle_beta   90.00
_cell.angle_gamma   90.00
#
_symmetry.space_group_name_H-M   'P 1'
#
loop_
_entity.id
_entity.type
_entity.pdbx_description
1 polymer ?
#
loop_
_entity_poly.entity_id
_entity_poly.type
_entity_poly.pdbx_seq_one_letter_code
_entity_poly.pdbx_strand_id
1 'polypeptide(L)'
;MSRRHSFYARPLVAAAAAVTVLTGTAAAAPADDAPDRYTAVSAALDDTYYQDALGKTGAELKSALHTIISDQTKLSYSQVWDALKATDEDPANSSNVVLLYTGRSQSKNDNGGNSGQWNREHVWAKSHGDFGTATGPGTDIHHLRPTDVQVNSTRGNKDFDNGGSELSNAPGNFTDSDSFEPRDEVKGDVARMILYMAVRYEGDDSFADLEPNDQVNNGSAPKMGKLSVLKQWSQEDPPDTFEKRRNDVIFEQFQHNRNPFIDHPEWVGSIWS
;
A
#
# COMPACT_ATOMS: atom_id res chain seq x y z
N MET A 1 92.42 32.81 22.21
CA MET A 1 92.30 33.40 20.87
C MET A 1 91.05 32.85 20.18
N SER A 2 90.03 33.60 20.15
CA SER A 2 88.73 33.16 19.58
C SER A 2 88.32 34.14 18.54
N ARG A 3 88.13 33.68 17.31
CA ARG A 3 87.64 34.49 16.23
C ARG A 3 86.11 34.30 16.13
N ARG A 4 85.39 35.37 16.26
CA ARG A 4 83.93 35.45 16.00
C ARG A 4 83.71 35.59 14.51
N HIS A 5 82.86 34.76 13.93
CA HIS A 5 82.31 34.92 12.58
C HIS A 5 80.87 35.41 12.67
N SER A 6 80.66 36.57 12.15
CA SER A 6 79.33 37.20 12.01
C SER A 6 78.67 36.68 10.76
N PHE A 7 77.42 36.12 10.84
CA PHE A 7 76.65 35.77 9.73
C PHE A 7 75.50 36.78 9.59
N TYR A 8 75.50 37.47 8.48
CA TYR A 8 74.39 38.34 8.07
C TYR A 8 73.22 37.50 7.59
N ALA A 9 72.07 37.66 8.23
CA ALA A 9 70.77 37.08 7.76
C ALA A 9 70.16 37.99 6.71
N ARG A 10 69.83 37.43 5.54
CA ARG A 10 69.04 38.09 4.52
C ARG A 10 67.56 37.81 4.80
N PRO A 11 66.62 38.78 4.63
CA PRO A 11 65.20 38.52 4.77
C PRO A 11 64.66 37.82 3.51
N LEU A 12 63.93 36.70 3.71
CA LEU A 12 63.10 36.08 2.67
C LEU A 12 61.77 36.88 2.56
N VAL A 13 61.52 37.39 1.37
CA VAL A 13 60.22 37.94 1.02
C VAL A 13 59.32 36.77 0.64
N ALA A 14 58.31 36.47 1.49
CA ALA A 14 57.27 35.50 1.16
C ALA A 14 56.20 36.16 0.31
N ALA A 15 56.08 35.74 -0.93
CA ALA A 15 54.96 36.11 -1.79
C ALA A 15 53.76 35.24 -1.44
N ALA A 16 52.71 35.82 -0.87
CA ALA A 16 51.43 35.16 -0.65
C ALA A 16 50.62 35.11 -1.95
N ALA A 17 50.49 33.93 -2.52
CA ALA A 17 49.55 33.67 -3.61
C ALA A 17 48.16 33.53 -3.04
N ALA A 18 47.23 34.48 -3.32
CA ALA A 18 45.84 34.36 -2.99
C ALA A 18 45.16 33.38 -3.97
N VAL A 19 44.75 32.22 -3.44
CA VAL A 19 43.90 31.28 -4.18
C VAL A 19 42.45 31.73 -3.99
N THR A 20 41.87 32.29 -5.04
CA THR A 20 40.44 32.60 -5.07
C THR A 20 39.69 31.29 -5.34
N VAL A 21 39.05 30.72 -4.32
CA VAL A 21 38.13 29.61 -4.50
C VAL A 21 36.80 30.18 -5.01
N LEU A 22 36.50 30.02 -6.30
CA LEU A 22 35.16 30.20 -6.82
C LEU A 22 34.29 29.05 -6.32
N THR A 23 33.44 29.32 -5.31
CA THR A 23 32.33 28.47 -4.96
C THR A 23 31.24 28.67 -6.01
N GLY A 24 31.27 27.86 -7.05
CA GLY A 24 30.13 27.73 -7.97
C GLY A 24 29.00 27.04 -7.23
N THR A 25 27.96 27.79 -6.86
CA THR A 25 26.66 27.21 -6.51
C THR A 25 26.07 26.62 -7.77
N ALA A 26 26.13 25.29 -7.90
CA ALA A 26 25.33 24.59 -8.91
C ALA A 26 23.88 24.82 -8.55
N ALA A 27 23.18 25.65 -9.32
CA ALA A 27 21.74 25.72 -9.29
C ALA A 27 21.22 24.33 -9.67
N ALA A 28 20.46 23.70 -8.78
CA ALA A 28 19.70 22.50 -9.13
C ALA A 28 18.78 22.88 -10.30
N ALA A 29 18.82 22.12 -11.38
CA ALA A 29 17.84 22.24 -12.44
C ALA A 29 16.45 22.04 -11.83
N PRO A 30 15.41 22.81 -12.27
CA PRO A 30 14.06 22.58 -11.82
C PRO A 30 13.69 21.13 -12.18
N ALA A 31 13.09 20.43 -11.21
CA ALA A 31 12.49 19.13 -11.46
C ALA A 31 11.53 19.29 -12.65
N ASP A 32 11.66 18.41 -13.62
CA ASP A 32 10.83 18.39 -14.83
C ASP A 32 9.37 18.23 -14.39
N ASP A 33 8.56 19.28 -14.58
CA ASP A 33 7.11 19.29 -14.38
C ASP A 33 6.36 18.53 -15.49
N ALA A 34 6.96 17.49 -16.03
CA ALA A 34 6.23 16.56 -16.87
C ALA A 34 5.27 15.76 -15.94
N PRO A 35 3.97 15.81 -16.17
CA PRO A 35 3.04 14.99 -15.39
C PRO A 35 3.51 13.55 -15.48
N ASP A 36 3.66 12.91 -14.33
CA ASP A 36 4.05 11.52 -14.23
C ASP A 36 3.16 10.72 -15.19
N ARG A 37 3.78 9.86 -16.00
CA ARG A 37 3.09 9.09 -17.02
C ARG A 37 1.89 8.33 -16.44
N TYR A 38 1.99 7.94 -15.18
CA TYR A 38 0.93 7.29 -14.40
C TYR A 38 -0.25 8.21 -14.09
N THR A 39 -0.03 9.48 -13.76
CA THR A 39 -1.12 10.45 -13.52
C THR A 39 -1.93 10.74 -14.78
N ALA A 40 -1.29 10.82 -15.94
CA ALA A 40 -1.97 11.07 -17.21
C ALA A 40 -2.78 9.85 -17.70
N VAL A 41 -2.27 8.62 -17.49
CA VAL A 41 -2.98 7.37 -17.82
C VAL A 41 -4.17 7.18 -16.87
N SER A 42 -4.01 7.45 -15.58
CA SER A 42 -5.08 7.35 -14.58
C SER A 42 -6.24 8.29 -14.91
N ALA A 43 -5.97 9.56 -15.23
CA ALA A 43 -7.01 10.53 -15.59
C ALA A 43 -7.76 10.18 -16.87
N ALA A 44 -7.08 9.60 -17.89
CA ALA A 44 -7.72 9.20 -19.15
C ALA A 44 -8.56 7.92 -19.01
N LEU A 45 -8.20 7.02 -18.09
CA LEU A 45 -8.98 5.83 -17.77
C LEU A 45 -10.24 6.16 -17.00
N ASP A 46 -10.21 7.19 -16.16
CA ASP A 46 -11.29 7.61 -15.28
C ASP A 46 -12.56 7.98 -16.05
N ASP A 47 -12.43 8.75 -17.14
CA ASP A 47 -13.56 9.20 -17.96
C ASP A 47 -14.27 8.05 -18.71
N THR A 48 -13.65 6.91 -18.90
CA THR A 48 -14.20 5.79 -19.69
C THR A 48 -14.44 4.54 -18.85
N TYR A 49 -13.54 4.22 -17.92
CA TYR A 49 -13.62 3.00 -17.13
C TYR A 49 -14.80 3.00 -16.15
N TYR A 50 -15.07 4.15 -15.51
CA TYR A 50 -16.16 4.30 -14.55
C TYR A 50 -17.39 5.02 -15.12
N GLN A 51 -17.51 5.16 -16.44
CA GLN A 51 -18.59 5.93 -17.07
C GLN A 51 -19.99 5.54 -16.57
N ASP A 52 -20.25 4.25 -16.38
CA ASP A 52 -21.55 3.75 -15.95
C ASP A 52 -21.83 3.94 -14.44
N ALA A 53 -20.83 4.35 -13.68
CA ALA A 53 -20.96 4.68 -12.25
C ALA A 53 -21.13 6.18 -11.98
N LEU A 54 -20.78 7.04 -12.94
CA LEU A 54 -20.80 8.49 -12.76
C LEU A 54 -22.20 9.02 -12.42
N GLY A 55 -22.29 9.89 -11.42
CA GLY A 55 -23.52 10.51 -10.97
C GLY A 55 -24.43 9.61 -10.15
N LYS A 56 -24.07 8.36 -9.90
CA LYS A 56 -24.81 7.45 -9.02
C LYS A 56 -24.37 7.57 -7.57
N THR A 57 -25.23 7.11 -6.65
CA THR A 57 -24.96 7.09 -5.20
C THR A 57 -25.59 5.85 -4.56
N GLY A 58 -25.21 5.52 -3.32
CA GLY A 58 -25.79 4.43 -2.54
C GLY A 58 -25.72 3.08 -3.27
N ALA A 59 -26.81 2.33 -3.20
CA ALA A 59 -26.91 1.00 -3.80
C ALA A 59 -26.75 1.00 -5.33
N GLU A 60 -27.19 2.05 -6.02
CA GLU A 60 -27.01 2.17 -7.47
C GLU A 60 -25.56 2.32 -7.86
N LEU A 61 -24.79 3.09 -7.09
CA LEU A 61 -23.35 3.23 -7.29
C LEU A 61 -22.64 1.90 -6.99
N LYS A 62 -22.94 1.26 -5.85
CA LYS A 62 -22.37 -0.04 -5.48
C LYS A 62 -22.57 -1.08 -6.58
N SER A 63 -23.80 -1.21 -7.09
CA SER A 63 -24.15 -2.16 -8.17
C SER A 63 -23.45 -1.85 -9.50
N ALA A 64 -23.35 -0.56 -9.87
CA ALA A 64 -22.63 -0.17 -11.09
C ALA A 64 -21.13 -0.49 -10.98
N LEU A 65 -20.50 -0.17 -9.84
CA LEU A 65 -19.09 -0.49 -9.58
C LEU A 65 -18.86 -2.00 -9.57
N HIS A 66 -19.73 -2.78 -8.92
CA HIS A 66 -19.69 -4.24 -8.96
C HIS A 66 -19.63 -4.75 -10.41
N THR A 67 -20.53 -4.28 -11.27
CA THR A 67 -20.54 -4.67 -12.69
C THR A 67 -19.24 -4.33 -13.41
N ILE A 68 -18.70 -3.12 -13.17
CA ILE A 68 -17.47 -2.64 -13.82
C ILE A 68 -16.25 -3.46 -13.41
N ILE A 69 -16.12 -3.81 -12.11
CA ILE A 69 -14.91 -4.44 -11.59
C ILE A 69 -14.96 -5.97 -11.58
N SER A 70 -16.07 -6.60 -11.96
CA SER A 70 -16.28 -8.05 -11.86
C SER A 70 -15.71 -8.84 -13.03
N ASP A 71 -15.38 -8.21 -14.15
CA ASP A 71 -14.75 -8.86 -15.32
C ASP A 71 -13.22 -8.91 -15.19
N GLN A 72 -12.73 -9.34 -14.03
CA GLN A 72 -11.29 -9.45 -13.81
C GLN A 72 -10.72 -10.80 -14.24
N THR A 73 -9.46 -10.79 -14.65
CA THR A 73 -8.65 -11.98 -14.78
C THR A 73 -8.35 -12.58 -13.40
N LYS A 74 -8.84 -13.78 -13.14
CA LYS A 74 -8.64 -14.47 -11.86
C LYS A 74 -7.29 -15.19 -11.83
N LEU A 75 -6.45 -14.92 -10.86
CA LEU A 75 -5.15 -15.55 -10.68
C LEU A 75 -5.28 -16.86 -9.91
N SER A 76 -4.35 -17.79 -10.14
CA SER A 76 -4.13 -18.91 -9.22
C SER A 76 -3.38 -18.45 -7.97
N TYR A 77 -3.51 -19.18 -6.86
CA TYR A 77 -2.83 -18.81 -5.62
C TYR A 77 -1.29 -18.79 -5.75
N SER A 78 -0.72 -19.61 -6.65
CA SER A 78 0.72 -19.57 -6.95
C SER A 78 1.15 -18.30 -7.69
N GLN A 79 0.33 -17.79 -8.62
CA GLN A 79 0.61 -16.55 -9.36
C GLN A 79 0.58 -15.30 -8.48
N VAL A 80 -0.13 -15.36 -7.35
CA VAL A 80 -0.15 -14.24 -6.39
C VAL A 80 1.26 -13.87 -5.89
N TRP A 81 2.20 -14.82 -5.78
CA TRP A 81 3.57 -14.50 -5.40
C TRP A 81 4.24 -13.51 -6.36
N ASP A 82 4.13 -13.77 -7.65
CA ASP A 82 4.76 -12.93 -8.68
C ASP A 82 4.03 -11.58 -8.80
N ALA A 83 2.70 -11.61 -8.65
CA ALA A 83 1.90 -10.39 -8.62
C ALA A 83 2.32 -9.46 -7.46
N LEU A 84 2.44 -9.96 -6.24
CA LEU A 84 2.85 -9.16 -5.08
C LEU A 84 4.29 -8.63 -5.21
N LYS A 85 5.18 -9.38 -5.85
CA LYS A 85 6.54 -8.90 -6.14
C LYS A 85 6.56 -7.71 -7.10
N ALA A 86 5.56 -7.54 -7.92
CA ALA A 86 5.42 -6.42 -8.85
C ALA A 86 4.60 -5.26 -8.24
N THR A 87 3.44 -5.58 -7.66
CA THR A 87 2.51 -4.56 -7.11
C THR A 87 3.09 -3.84 -5.90
N ASP A 88 3.80 -4.56 -5.05
CA ASP A 88 4.36 -4.07 -3.80
C ASP A 88 5.89 -3.86 -3.86
N GLU A 89 6.45 -3.74 -5.07
CA GLU A 89 7.86 -3.41 -5.29
C GLU A 89 8.25 -2.13 -4.56
N ASP A 90 9.36 -2.18 -3.83
CA ASP A 90 9.92 -1.03 -3.14
C ASP A 90 10.44 0.01 -4.17
N PRO A 91 9.90 1.24 -4.21
CA PRO A 91 10.36 2.27 -5.13
C PRO A 91 11.84 2.63 -4.97
N ALA A 92 12.41 2.41 -3.78
CA ALA A 92 13.82 2.67 -3.50
C ALA A 92 14.74 1.48 -3.83
N ASN A 93 14.18 0.27 -3.96
CA ASN A 93 14.95 -0.94 -4.26
C ASN A 93 14.09 -2.00 -4.97
N SER A 94 14.17 -2.06 -6.29
CA SER A 94 13.38 -2.98 -7.13
C SER A 94 13.60 -4.48 -6.85
N SER A 95 14.61 -4.85 -6.07
CA SER A 95 14.83 -6.25 -5.61
C SER A 95 13.99 -6.60 -4.38
N ASN A 96 13.29 -5.63 -3.79
CA ASN A 96 12.52 -5.76 -2.56
C ASN A 96 11.03 -5.51 -2.78
N VAL A 97 10.24 -5.91 -1.79
CA VAL A 97 8.84 -5.51 -1.58
C VAL A 97 8.74 -4.69 -0.31
N VAL A 98 7.72 -3.83 -0.23
CA VAL A 98 7.34 -3.12 1.00
C VAL A 98 6.28 -3.94 1.72
N LEU A 99 6.53 -4.32 2.97
CA LEU A 99 5.61 -5.10 3.78
C LEU A 99 4.52 -4.21 4.39
N LEU A 100 3.25 -4.59 4.26
CA LEU A 100 2.09 -3.78 4.63
C LEU A 100 2.18 -3.22 6.05
N TYR A 101 2.17 -4.10 7.06
CA TYR A 101 2.04 -3.67 8.46
C TYR A 101 3.34 -3.12 9.06
N THR A 102 4.50 -3.49 8.55
CA THR A 102 5.78 -3.01 9.10
C THR A 102 6.38 -1.85 8.32
N GLY A 103 5.96 -1.60 7.08
CA GLY A 103 6.62 -0.66 6.17
C GLY A 103 8.03 -1.09 5.78
N ARG A 104 8.48 -2.29 6.20
CA ARG A 104 9.84 -2.77 5.98
C ARG A 104 10.05 -3.17 4.52
N SER A 105 11.17 -2.68 3.94
CA SER A 105 11.68 -3.17 2.67
C SER A 105 12.36 -4.52 2.88
N GLN A 106 11.94 -5.55 2.14
CA GLN A 106 12.46 -6.91 2.26
C GLN A 106 12.62 -7.57 0.89
N SER A 107 13.66 -8.39 0.75
CA SER A 107 13.94 -9.09 -0.52
C SER A 107 12.72 -9.85 -1.05
N LYS A 108 12.46 -9.71 -2.34
CA LYS A 108 11.43 -10.48 -3.06
C LYS A 108 11.61 -11.99 -2.93
N ASN A 109 12.83 -12.45 -2.65
CA ASN A 109 13.17 -13.87 -2.52
C ASN A 109 12.98 -14.42 -1.10
N ASP A 110 12.76 -13.57 -0.11
CA ASP A 110 12.52 -13.97 1.28
C ASP A 110 11.05 -14.31 1.54
N ASN A 111 10.33 -14.74 0.52
CA ASN A 111 8.93 -15.14 0.64
C ASN A 111 8.79 -16.60 1.09
N GLY A 112 7.82 -16.85 1.98
CA GLY A 112 7.56 -18.22 2.49
C GLY A 112 6.68 -18.24 3.72
N GLY A 113 6.87 -19.27 4.57
CA GLY A 113 6.09 -19.48 5.78
C GLY A 113 6.89 -19.45 7.07
N ASN A 114 8.21 -19.23 6.98
CA ASN A 114 9.09 -19.27 8.15
C ASN A 114 9.21 -17.88 8.81
N SER A 115 9.54 -17.86 10.09
CA SER A 115 9.89 -16.63 10.80
C SER A 115 10.99 -15.86 10.07
N GLY A 116 10.84 -14.55 9.96
CA GLY A 116 11.75 -13.66 9.22
C GLY A 116 11.47 -13.57 7.71
N GLN A 117 10.59 -14.39 7.17
CA GLN A 117 10.10 -14.28 5.80
C GLN A 117 8.85 -13.41 5.74
N TRP A 118 8.43 -13.06 4.51
CA TRP A 118 7.13 -12.47 4.24
C TRP A 118 6.21 -13.47 3.54
N ASN A 119 4.90 -13.32 3.76
CA ASN A 119 3.88 -14.15 3.12
C ASN A 119 2.72 -13.30 2.56
N ARG A 120 1.71 -13.99 2.02
CA ARG A 120 0.51 -13.39 1.44
C ARG A 120 -0.52 -13.16 2.53
N GLU A 121 -0.66 -11.91 2.96
CA GLU A 121 -1.73 -11.47 3.84
C GLU A 121 -3.03 -11.39 3.06
N HIS A 122 -4.09 -11.96 3.60
CA HIS A 122 -5.46 -11.72 3.18
C HIS A 122 -6.04 -10.63 4.09
N VAL A 123 -6.04 -9.38 3.64
CA VAL A 123 -6.56 -8.25 4.42
C VAL A 123 -8.03 -8.47 4.79
N TRP A 124 -8.87 -8.87 3.85
CA TRP A 124 -10.12 -9.56 4.20
C TRP A 124 -9.79 -10.99 4.62
N ALA A 125 -9.95 -11.28 5.91
CA ALA A 125 -9.57 -12.60 6.43
C ALA A 125 -10.31 -13.73 5.69
N LYS A 126 -9.55 -14.64 5.10
CA LYS A 126 -10.09 -15.73 4.24
C LYS A 126 -11.08 -16.67 4.95
N SER A 127 -11.11 -16.67 6.28
CA SER A 127 -12.09 -17.38 7.08
C SER A 127 -13.42 -16.63 7.19
N HIS A 128 -13.45 -15.32 6.94
CA HIS A 128 -14.68 -14.54 6.90
C HIS A 128 -15.34 -14.71 5.53
N GLY A 129 -16.32 -15.58 5.46
CA GLY A 129 -16.93 -16.06 4.22
C GLY A 129 -16.37 -17.39 3.71
N ASP A 130 -15.40 -17.97 4.42
CA ASP A 130 -14.83 -19.33 4.23
C ASP A 130 -14.36 -19.62 2.78
N PHE A 131 -13.83 -18.61 2.08
CA PHE A 131 -13.33 -18.78 0.71
C PHE A 131 -11.90 -19.37 0.62
N GLY A 132 -11.17 -19.40 1.72
CA GLY A 132 -9.83 -19.98 1.80
C GLY A 132 -8.85 -19.34 0.80
N THR A 133 -8.24 -20.16 -0.04
CA THR A 133 -7.35 -19.74 -1.14
C THR A 133 -7.92 -20.07 -2.52
N ALA A 134 -9.25 -20.18 -2.61
CA ALA A 134 -9.93 -20.45 -3.86
C ALA A 134 -9.73 -19.30 -4.87
N THR A 135 -9.61 -19.66 -6.14
CA THR A 135 -9.52 -18.70 -7.24
C THR A 135 -10.75 -17.78 -7.25
N GLY A 136 -10.52 -16.51 -7.17
CA GLY A 136 -11.52 -15.47 -6.92
C GLY A 136 -11.16 -14.71 -5.65
N PRO A 137 -12.00 -14.66 -4.60
CA PRO A 137 -11.71 -13.87 -3.41
C PRO A 137 -10.42 -14.30 -2.69
N GLY A 138 -10.06 -15.59 -2.74
CA GLY A 138 -8.81 -16.10 -2.13
C GLY A 138 -7.54 -15.78 -2.89
N THR A 139 -7.65 -15.20 -4.08
CA THR A 139 -6.51 -14.87 -4.96
C THR A 139 -6.57 -13.46 -5.54
N ASP A 140 -7.52 -12.65 -5.08
CA ASP A 140 -7.67 -11.27 -5.53
C ASP A 140 -6.58 -10.39 -4.94
N ILE A 141 -5.72 -9.87 -5.81
CA ILE A 141 -4.54 -9.10 -5.38
C ILE A 141 -4.88 -7.66 -4.96
N HIS A 142 -6.13 -7.20 -5.13
CA HIS A 142 -6.53 -5.94 -4.54
C HIS A 142 -6.55 -5.96 -3.01
N HIS A 143 -6.75 -7.14 -2.38
CA HIS A 143 -6.69 -7.27 -0.92
C HIS A 143 -5.56 -8.17 -0.43
N LEU A 144 -4.77 -8.78 -1.32
CA LEU A 144 -3.59 -9.54 -0.93
C LEU A 144 -2.36 -8.64 -0.87
N ARG A 145 -1.60 -8.72 0.22
CA ARG A 145 -0.39 -7.90 0.45
C ARG A 145 0.76 -8.73 1.01
N PRO A 146 2.02 -8.39 0.70
CA PRO A 146 3.16 -8.97 1.39
C PRO A 146 3.19 -8.47 2.85
N THR A 147 3.35 -9.39 3.79
CA THR A 147 3.42 -9.07 5.22
C THR A 147 4.39 -9.99 5.94
N ASP A 148 5.05 -9.48 6.98
CA ASP A 148 5.88 -10.29 7.87
C ASP A 148 5.09 -11.47 8.44
N VAL A 149 5.65 -12.69 8.37
CA VAL A 149 4.96 -13.93 8.77
C VAL A 149 4.48 -13.88 10.23
N GLN A 150 5.26 -13.28 11.13
CA GLN A 150 4.90 -13.21 12.55
C GLN A 150 3.79 -12.17 12.79
N VAL A 151 3.84 -11.04 12.09
CA VAL A 151 2.78 -10.02 12.17
C VAL A 151 1.48 -10.53 11.56
N ASN A 152 1.54 -11.21 10.42
CA ASN A 152 0.39 -11.87 9.82
C ASN A 152 -0.24 -12.90 10.78
N SER A 153 0.60 -13.71 11.44
CA SER A 153 0.13 -14.66 12.47
C SER A 153 -0.54 -13.97 13.66
N THR A 154 -0.03 -12.80 14.08
CA THR A 154 -0.61 -12.02 15.18
C THR A 154 -1.94 -11.39 14.78
N ARG A 155 -2.02 -10.85 13.57
CA ARG A 155 -3.28 -10.34 13.01
C ARG A 155 -4.31 -11.46 12.92
N GLY A 156 -3.93 -12.63 12.44
CA GLY A 156 -4.81 -13.81 12.36
C GLY A 156 -6.01 -13.56 11.44
N ASN A 157 -7.21 -13.70 12.02
CA ASN A 157 -8.48 -13.41 11.33
C ASN A 157 -9.30 -12.33 12.04
N LYS A 158 -8.65 -11.47 12.81
CA LYS A 158 -9.33 -10.41 13.55
C LYS A 158 -9.93 -9.38 12.60
N ASP A 159 -11.00 -8.77 13.03
CA ASP A 159 -11.57 -7.59 12.40
C ASP A 159 -10.64 -6.37 12.58
N PHE A 160 -10.96 -5.26 11.94
CA PHE A 160 -10.25 -4.00 12.07
C PHE A 160 -11.03 -3.02 12.93
N ASP A 161 -10.38 -2.49 13.96
CA ASP A 161 -10.89 -1.42 14.85
C ASP A 161 -9.70 -0.66 15.45
N ASN A 162 -9.95 0.48 16.06
CA ASN A 162 -8.94 1.23 16.80
C ASN A 162 -8.70 0.59 18.19
N GLY A 163 -7.45 0.63 18.64
CA GLY A 163 -7.06 0.29 20.00
C GLY A 163 -6.32 -1.02 20.18
N GLY A 164 -6.22 -1.44 21.46
CA GLY A 164 -5.42 -2.59 21.86
C GLY A 164 -4.03 -2.19 22.38
N SER A 165 -3.11 -3.16 22.36
CA SER A 165 -1.71 -2.98 22.77
C SER A 165 -0.79 -2.96 21.54
N GLU A 166 0.19 -2.08 21.57
CA GLU A 166 1.16 -1.96 20.49
C GLU A 166 2.00 -3.22 20.32
N LEU A 167 2.21 -3.64 19.07
CA LEU A 167 3.07 -4.77 18.72
C LEU A 167 4.54 -4.39 18.78
N SER A 168 5.29 -5.03 19.66
CA SER A 168 6.74 -4.75 19.82
C SER A 168 7.58 -5.07 18.56
N ASN A 169 7.13 -6.03 17.73
CA ASN A 169 7.79 -6.43 16.48
C ASN A 169 7.25 -5.71 15.24
N ALA A 170 6.24 -4.86 15.41
CA ALA A 170 5.66 -4.02 14.36
C ALA A 170 5.12 -2.72 14.98
N PRO A 171 5.99 -1.80 15.41
CA PRO A 171 5.56 -0.55 16.04
C PRO A 171 4.56 0.22 15.18
N GLY A 172 3.63 0.94 15.83
CA GLY A 172 2.53 1.64 15.21
C GLY A 172 1.32 0.76 14.89
N ASN A 173 1.43 -0.58 15.04
CA ASN A 173 0.28 -1.47 14.94
C ASN A 173 -0.17 -1.89 16.34
N PHE A 174 -1.48 -1.98 16.53
CA PHE A 174 -2.06 -2.35 17.82
C PHE A 174 -3.00 -3.55 17.65
N THR A 175 -3.16 -4.32 18.70
CA THR A 175 -4.09 -5.48 18.69
C THR A 175 -4.60 -5.79 20.08
N ASP A 176 -5.80 -6.31 20.14
CA ASP A 176 -6.40 -6.90 21.32
C ASP A 176 -6.94 -8.32 21.03
N SER A 177 -7.98 -8.76 21.71
CA SER A 177 -8.52 -10.11 21.56
C SER A 177 -9.27 -10.32 20.24
N ASP A 178 -9.85 -9.30 19.64
CA ASP A 178 -10.80 -9.40 18.53
C ASP A 178 -10.56 -8.42 17.39
N SER A 179 -9.64 -7.46 17.55
CA SER A 179 -9.34 -6.48 16.52
C SER A 179 -7.85 -6.26 16.28
N PHE A 180 -7.57 -5.64 15.16
CA PHE A 180 -6.23 -5.20 14.73
C PHE A 180 -6.32 -3.79 14.17
N GLU A 181 -5.48 -2.89 14.69
CA GLU A 181 -5.28 -1.54 14.18
C GLU A 181 -3.94 -1.48 13.46
N PRO A 182 -3.91 -1.25 12.15
CA PRO A 182 -2.66 -1.08 11.41
C PRO A 182 -2.03 0.30 11.69
N ARG A 183 -0.74 0.44 11.39
CA ARG A 183 -0.03 1.72 11.44
C ARG A 183 -0.75 2.79 10.59
N ASP A 184 -0.61 4.05 10.98
CA ASP A 184 -1.39 5.16 10.41
C ASP A 184 -1.23 5.29 8.89
N GLU A 185 -0.03 5.03 8.35
CA GLU A 185 0.29 5.17 6.92
C GLU A 185 -0.33 4.12 6.00
N VAL A 186 -1.10 3.16 6.53
CA VAL A 186 -1.78 2.13 5.73
C VAL A 186 -3.21 1.86 6.21
N LYS A 187 -3.73 2.70 7.08
CA LYS A 187 -5.13 2.59 7.54
C LYS A 187 -6.10 2.74 6.39
N GLY A 188 -5.89 3.74 5.55
CA GLY A 188 -6.67 3.98 4.35
C GLY A 188 -6.55 2.86 3.33
N ASP A 189 -5.31 2.36 3.09
CA ASP A 189 -5.08 1.19 2.21
C ASP A 189 -5.94 0.00 2.65
N VAL A 190 -5.87 -0.35 3.94
CA VAL A 190 -6.64 -1.46 4.52
C VAL A 190 -8.15 -1.24 4.35
N ALA A 191 -8.62 -0.04 4.66
CA ALA A 191 -10.03 0.30 4.51
C ALA A 191 -10.50 0.14 3.06
N ARG A 192 -9.78 0.70 2.09
CA ARG A 192 -10.12 0.61 0.67
C ARG A 192 -10.04 -0.81 0.11
N MET A 193 -9.17 -1.66 0.65
CA MET A 193 -9.13 -3.09 0.31
C MET A 193 -10.36 -3.83 0.80
N ILE A 194 -10.79 -3.60 2.04
CA ILE A 194 -12.00 -4.20 2.61
C ILE A 194 -13.24 -3.75 1.84
N LEU A 195 -13.36 -2.46 1.56
CA LEU A 195 -14.51 -1.89 0.84
C LEU A 195 -14.57 -2.36 -0.63
N TYR A 196 -13.40 -2.55 -1.27
CA TYR A 196 -13.32 -3.18 -2.59
C TYR A 196 -13.89 -4.60 -2.56
N MET A 197 -13.48 -5.43 -1.60
CA MET A 197 -13.97 -6.80 -1.49
C MET A 197 -15.50 -6.85 -1.32
N ALA A 198 -16.05 -5.91 -0.57
CA ALA A 198 -17.50 -5.79 -0.35
C ALA A 198 -18.29 -5.35 -1.59
N VAL A 199 -17.65 -4.69 -2.55
CA VAL A 199 -18.28 -4.34 -3.84
C VAL A 199 -18.04 -5.44 -4.87
N ARG A 200 -16.86 -6.08 -4.85
CA ARG A 200 -16.51 -7.08 -5.85
C ARG A 200 -17.24 -8.41 -5.63
N TYR A 201 -17.51 -8.81 -4.40
CA TYR A 201 -18.05 -10.12 -4.06
C TYR A 201 -19.42 -9.99 -3.41
N GLU A 202 -20.46 -9.84 -4.26
CA GLU A 202 -21.88 -9.65 -3.90
C GLU A 202 -22.68 -10.97 -3.87
N GLY A 203 -22.01 -12.12 -3.82
CA GLY A 203 -22.66 -13.43 -3.72
C GLY A 203 -23.20 -14.00 -5.04
N ASP A 204 -22.92 -13.39 -6.18
CA ASP A 204 -23.38 -13.82 -7.51
C ASP A 204 -22.42 -14.78 -8.24
N ASP A 205 -21.21 -14.99 -7.69
CA ASP A 205 -20.13 -15.78 -8.31
C ASP A 205 -19.79 -17.07 -7.55
N SER A 206 -20.72 -17.66 -6.85
CA SER A 206 -20.58 -18.88 -6.04
C SER A 206 -19.85 -18.71 -4.70
N PHE A 207 -19.40 -17.49 -4.36
CA PHE A 207 -18.87 -17.15 -3.07
C PHE A 207 -19.93 -16.43 -2.21
N ALA A 208 -19.65 -16.34 -0.91
CA ALA A 208 -20.54 -15.60 -0.03
C ALA A 208 -20.54 -14.11 -0.38
N ASP A 209 -21.66 -13.45 -0.16
CA ASP A 209 -21.79 -12.00 -0.19
C ASP A 209 -20.97 -11.39 0.95
N LEU A 210 -19.89 -10.68 0.58
CA LEU A 210 -18.95 -10.07 1.50
C LEU A 210 -19.39 -8.66 1.86
N GLU A 211 -19.80 -8.44 3.10
CA GLU A 211 -20.30 -7.14 3.54
C GLU A 211 -19.56 -6.57 4.75
N PRO A 212 -19.19 -5.29 4.76
CA PRO A 212 -18.69 -4.67 5.97
C PRO A 212 -19.83 -4.49 6.97
N ASN A 213 -19.52 -4.56 8.26
CA ASN A 213 -20.47 -4.25 9.32
C ASN A 213 -19.82 -3.40 10.43
N ASP A 214 -20.61 -2.89 11.35
CA ASP A 214 -20.11 -2.06 12.45
C ASP A 214 -19.84 -2.89 13.72
N GLN A 215 -19.30 -4.10 13.54
CA GLN A 215 -19.01 -5.04 14.63
C GLN A 215 -17.62 -5.65 14.47
N VAL A 216 -17.07 -6.16 15.55
CA VAL A 216 -15.90 -7.06 15.60
C VAL A 216 -16.35 -8.46 16.06
N ASN A 217 -15.44 -9.43 16.04
CA ASN A 217 -15.78 -10.84 16.35
C ASN A 217 -16.75 -11.49 15.35
N ASN A 218 -16.60 -11.14 14.06
CA ASN A 218 -17.46 -11.67 13.01
C ASN A 218 -17.30 -13.20 12.78
N GLY A 219 -16.23 -13.80 13.29
CA GLY A 219 -15.98 -15.25 13.23
C GLY A 219 -15.78 -15.71 11.79
N SER A 220 -16.63 -16.68 11.34
CA SER A 220 -16.62 -17.15 9.95
C SER A 220 -17.71 -16.50 9.08
N ALA A 221 -18.52 -15.60 9.64
CA ALA A 221 -19.49 -14.86 8.84
C ALA A 221 -18.80 -14.09 7.70
N PRO A 222 -19.44 -13.91 6.54
CA PRO A 222 -18.88 -13.14 5.43
C PRO A 222 -18.96 -11.63 5.71
N LYS A 223 -18.44 -11.23 6.88
CA LYS A 223 -18.46 -9.87 7.41
C LYS A 223 -17.07 -9.44 7.82
N MET A 224 -16.76 -8.17 7.66
CA MET A 224 -15.53 -7.57 8.15
C MET A 224 -15.87 -6.22 8.80
N GLY A 225 -15.45 -6.03 10.04
CA GLY A 225 -15.63 -4.78 10.77
C GLY A 225 -14.33 -4.02 10.89
N LYS A 226 -14.42 -2.79 11.35
CA LYS A 226 -15.62 -2.06 11.75
C LYS A 226 -15.90 -0.97 10.72
N LEU A 227 -17.07 -0.97 10.10
CA LEU A 227 -17.37 -0.06 8.98
C LEU A 227 -17.17 1.42 9.34
N SER A 228 -17.63 1.87 10.52
CA SER A 228 -17.42 3.26 10.95
C SER A 228 -15.95 3.65 11.01
N VAL A 229 -15.09 2.73 11.49
CA VAL A 229 -13.63 2.92 11.57
C VAL A 229 -13.00 2.86 10.18
N LEU A 230 -13.38 1.92 9.34
CA LEU A 230 -12.88 1.83 7.96
C LEU A 230 -13.20 3.10 7.16
N LYS A 231 -14.41 3.67 7.33
CA LYS A 231 -14.79 4.96 6.72
C LYS A 231 -13.90 6.09 7.22
N GLN A 232 -13.64 6.16 8.52
CA GLN A 232 -12.76 7.16 9.13
C GLN A 232 -11.34 7.02 8.57
N TRP A 233 -10.75 5.82 8.57
CA TRP A 233 -9.40 5.56 8.06
C TRP A 233 -9.24 5.93 6.59
N SER A 234 -10.25 5.62 5.75
CA SER A 234 -10.23 5.99 4.33
C SER A 234 -10.17 7.50 4.10
N GLN A 235 -10.67 8.32 5.05
CA GLN A 235 -10.63 9.78 4.98
C GLN A 235 -9.32 10.35 5.58
N GLU A 236 -8.82 9.74 6.64
CA GLU A 236 -7.61 10.21 7.36
C GLU A 236 -6.33 9.86 6.61
N ASP A 237 -6.33 8.75 5.88
CA ASP A 237 -5.22 8.28 5.05
C ASP A 237 -5.68 8.15 3.58
N PRO A 238 -5.66 9.25 2.82
CA PRO A 238 -6.08 9.25 1.42
C PRO A 238 -5.08 8.51 0.51
N PRO A 239 -5.52 8.02 -0.68
CA PRO A 239 -4.67 7.26 -1.59
C PRO A 239 -3.36 7.97 -1.95
N ASP A 240 -2.25 7.37 -1.58
CA ASP A 240 -0.91 7.85 -1.88
C ASP A 240 -0.38 7.40 -3.25
N THR A 241 0.84 7.78 -3.60
CA THR A 241 1.48 7.42 -4.86
C THR A 241 1.76 5.92 -4.96
N PHE A 242 2.08 5.26 -3.83
CA PHE A 242 2.35 3.82 -3.80
C PHE A 242 1.08 3.02 -4.07
N GLU A 243 -0.01 3.39 -3.43
CA GLU A 243 -1.31 2.74 -3.59
C GLU A 243 -1.87 2.93 -5.02
N LYS A 244 -1.75 4.15 -5.58
CA LYS A 244 -2.15 4.44 -6.97
C LYS A 244 -1.32 3.62 -7.97
N ARG A 245 0.00 3.60 -7.82
CA ARG A 245 0.87 2.75 -8.65
C ARG A 245 0.48 1.28 -8.54
N ARG A 246 0.17 0.81 -7.35
CA ARG A 246 -0.27 -0.56 -7.12
C ARG A 246 -1.55 -0.87 -7.90
N ASN A 247 -2.55 0.01 -7.86
CA ASN A 247 -3.79 -0.10 -8.62
C ASN A 247 -3.54 -0.16 -10.13
N ASP A 248 -2.64 0.68 -10.65
CA ASP A 248 -2.23 0.68 -12.06
C ASP A 248 -1.55 -0.63 -12.47
N VAL A 249 -0.61 -1.14 -11.67
CA VAL A 249 0.08 -2.42 -11.96
C VAL A 249 -0.89 -3.60 -11.95
N ILE A 250 -1.87 -3.62 -11.03
CA ILE A 250 -2.91 -4.65 -11.00
C ILE A 250 -3.72 -4.62 -12.30
N PHE A 251 -4.13 -3.43 -12.72
CA PHE A 251 -4.91 -3.23 -13.93
C PHE A 251 -4.12 -3.60 -15.19
N GLU A 252 -2.91 -3.09 -15.34
CA GLU A 252 -2.13 -3.23 -16.57
C GLU A 252 -1.59 -4.64 -16.78
N GLN A 253 -1.19 -5.34 -15.69
CA GLN A 253 -0.37 -6.54 -15.80
C GLN A 253 -1.05 -7.83 -15.31
N PHE A 254 -2.10 -7.74 -14.49
CA PHE A 254 -2.62 -8.91 -13.79
C PHE A 254 -4.13 -9.12 -13.91
N GLN A 255 -4.93 -8.35 -13.18
CA GLN A 255 -6.37 -8.60 -13.06
C GLN A 255 -7.22 -7.81 -14.07
N HIS A 256 -6.71 -6.74 -14.62
CA HIS A 256 -7.40 -5.86 -15.59
C HIS A 256 -8.65 -5.18 -15.02
N ASN A 257 -8.76 -5.12 -13.69
CA ASN A 257 -9.72 -4.32 -12.98
C ASN A 257 -9.04 -3.38 -11.99
N ARG A 258 -9.78 -2.41 -11.45
CA ARG A 258 -9.26 -1.38 -10.55
C ARG A 258 -10.01 -1.40 -9.23
N ASN A 259 -9.37 -0.95 -8.16
CA ASN A 259 -10.05 -0.61 -6.93
C ASN A 259 -10.64 0.80 -7.05
N PRO A 260 -11.98 0.96 -7.13
CA PRO A 260 -12.61 2.25 -7.35
C PRO A 260 -12.39 3.25 -6.19
N PHE A 261 -12.10 2.76 -5.00
CA PHE A 261 -11.89 3.61 -3.83
C PHE A 261 -10.47 4.20 -3.75
N ILE A 262 -9.55 3.74 -4.60
CA ILE A 262 -8.25 4.37 -4.83
C ILE A 262 -8.38 5.50 -5.85
N ASP A 263 -9.14 5.29 -6.90
CA ASP A 263 -9.37 6.27 -7.96
C ASP A 263 -10.36 7.36 -7.52
N HIS A 264 -11.42 6.97 -6.80
CA HIS A 264 -12.53 7.79 -6.30
C HIS A 264 -12.78 7.56 -4.79
N PRO A 265 -11.90 8.03 -3.91
CA PRO A 265 -12.06 7.80 -2.46
C PRO A 265 -13.35 8.40 -1.88
N GLU A 266 -13.93 9.42 -2.53
CA GLU A 266 -15.21 10.02 -2.15
C GLU A 266 -16.41 9.08 -2.30
N TRP A 267 -16.31 8.03 -3.09
CA TRP A 267 -17.37 7.05 -3.28
C TRP A 267 -17.61 6.17 -2.05
N VAL A 268 -16.62 6.06 -1.15
CA VAL A 268 -16.82 5.41 0.15
C VAL A 268 -17.99 6.04 0.90
N GLY A 269 -17.98 7.37 1.06
CA GLY A 269 -19.07 8.11 1.70
C GLY A 269 -20.36 8.11 0.90
N SER A 270 -20.27 7.96 -0.42
CA SER A 270 -21.45 7.92 -1.31
C SER A 270 -22.19 6.58 -1.25
N ILE A 271 -21.51 5.47 -0.91
CA ILE A 271 -22.09 4.13 -0.80
C ILE A 271 -22.54 3.86 0.64
N TRP A 272 -21.64 4.04 1.59
CA TRP A 272 -21.89 3.78 3.01
C TRP A 272 -22.10 5.11 3.79
N SER A 273 -23.18 5.78 3.53
CA SER A 273 -23.56 7.05 4.16
C SER A 273 -23.89 6.89 5.66
#